data_8a8eda947a41e128c9149fd1f76a7c82
#
_entry.id   8a8eda947a41e128c9149fd1f76a7c82
#
_cell.length_a   1.000
_cell.length_b   1.000
_cell.length_c   1.000
_cell.angle_alpha   90.00
_cell.angle_beta   90.00
_cell.angle_gamma   90.00
#
_symmetry.space_group_name_H-M   'P 1'
#
loop_
_entity.id
_entity.type
_entity.pdbx_description
1 polymer ?
#
loop_
_entity_poly.entity_id
_entity_poly.type
_entity_poly.pdbx_seq_one_letter_code
_entity_poly.pdbx_strand_id
1 'polypeptide(L)'
;VGYGVQKKINVTGSVSSVNFTSESVKSRPMFNATQALSGTMPGLQVMQGSGNPYEEDFSMLVRGTGTLNSAGPLVLVDGMEQGVGNVNPSDIASINVLKDAASCAIYGNRGANGVILITTKNGSSSDGKAEISYDLTLSYDEPFKIIHTVSDMATYMRLYNESCTNIGGVAQFSQGVIDEWLKAKENPWGRAESGYYNYMAYPNTDWWDVIYKNKIMQKHTLSASGKVKSMGYNVSLSYIDNPGIIDNTGYKRYFGRVNVYGQITDWLKIGARIWGYNTDQESSNVGSLYSLDTQKMTPDIYPYSKSLDLYGGPQAYGQDPQSHNPLVDMNSSRGYTKNTQIFSDWYAQVKFLKYFNWNTDLYYKDYRQEEQSVNTGIGKYDFQNDTYVIAPADPSELYSYMYNKRENF
;
A
#
# COMPACT_ATOMS: atom_id res chain seq x y z
N VAL A 1 -9.39 -29.46 -0.58
CA VAL A 1 -9.02 -28.09 -0.90
C VAL A 1 -8.59 -28.06 -2.37
N GLY A 2 -9.04 -27.11 -3.14
CA GLY A 2 -8.85 -27.09 -4.59
C GLY A 2 -9.71 -28.12 -5.29
N TYR A 3 -9.24 -28.65 -6.42
CA TYR A 3 -9.98 -29.63 -7.24
C TYR A 3 -10.04 -31.04 -6.64
N GLY A 4 -9.43 -31.27 -5.46
CA GLY A 4 -9.46 -32.55 -4.75
C GLY A 4 -9.35 -32.41 -3.24
N VAL A 5 -9.84 -33.41 -2.51
CA VAL A 5 -9.77 -33.49 -1.04
C VAL A 5 -8.90 -34.68 -0.65
N GLN A 6 -7.78 -34.41 0.04
CA GLN A 6 -6.90 -35.42 0.59
C GLN A 6 -6.77 -35.24 2.11
N LYS A 7 -6.85 -36.31 2.89
CA LYS A 7 -6.63 -36.26 4.34
C LYS A 7 -5.18 -35.87 4.62
N LYS A 8 -4.94 -35.00 5.59
CA LYS A 8 -3.60 -34.47 5.96
C LYS A 8 -2.59 -35.61 6.22
N ILE A 9 -3.04 -36.73 6.79
CA ILE A 9 -2.22 -37.89 7.09
C ILE A 9 -1.73 -38.62 5.83
N ASN A 10 -2.40 -38.47 4.69
CA ASN A 10 -2.08 -39.10 3.42
C ASN A 10 -1.30 -38.17 2.48
N VAL A 11 -0.94 -37.00 2.93
CA VAL A 11 -0.17 -36.03 2.12
C VAL A 11 1.30 -36.36 2.26
N THR A 12 1.87 -36.97 1.22
CA THR A 12 3.32 -37.28 1.13
C THR A 12 4.13 -36.08 0.62
N GLY A 13 3.47 -35.08 0.13
CA GLY A 13 4.10 -33.87 -0.41
C GLY A 13 4.46 -32.82 0.65
N SER A 14 5.35 -31.91 0.27
CA SER A 14 5.78 -30.79 1.13
C SER A 14 4.69 -29.70 1.20
N VAL A 15 3.81 -29.81 2.20
CA VAL A 15 2.74 -28.84 2.47
C VAL A 15 3.02 -28.14 3.78
N SER A 16 3.05 -26.80 3.76
CA SER A 16 3.04 -25.97 4.98
C SER A 16 1.64 -25.43 5.23
N SER A 17 1.20 -25.49 6.48
CA SER A 17 -0.14 -25.05 6.89
C SER A 17 -0.04 -24.11 8.10
N VAL A 18 -0.74 -22.99 8.03
CA VAL A 18 -0.93 -22.06 9.16
C VAL A 18 -2.42 -21.95 9.44
N ASN A 19 -2.77 -22.11 10.71
CA ASN A 19 -4.13 -21.91 11.19
C ASN A 19 -4.27 -20.49 11.74
N PHE A 20 -5.10 -19.69 11.10
CA PHE A 20 -5.35 -18.29 11.47
C PHE A 20 -6.26 -18.13 12.70
N THR A 21 -6.85 -19.22 13.17
CA THR A 21 -7.64 -19.20 14.41
C THR A 21 -6.77 -19.37 15.66
N SER A 22 -5.47 -19.66 15.51
CA SER A 22 -4.54 -19.81 16.63
C SER A 22 -4.18 -18.45 17.26
N GLU A 23 -4.04 -18.41 18.59
CA GLU A 23 -3.69 -17.21 19.36
C GLU A 23 -2.38 -16.54 18.88
N SER A 24 -1.38 -17.34 18.51
CA SER A 24 -0.09 -16.84 18.02
C SER A 24 -0.16 -16.05 16.70
N VAL A 25 -1.21 -16.28 15.91
CA VAL A 25 -1.45 -15.55 14.67
C VAL A 25 -2.37 -14.37 14.92
N LYS A 26 -3.41 -14.56 15.75
CA LYS A 26 -4.38 -13.50 16.09
C LYS A 26 -3.73 -12.30 16.81
N SER A 27 -2.70 -12.54 17.61
CA SER A 27 -1.99 -11.49 18.36
C SER A 27 -1.11 -10.58 17.51
N ARG A 28 -0.87 -10.90 16.24
CA ARG A 28 -0.09 -10.04 15.34
C ARG A 28 -0.98 -8.97 14.72
N PRO A 29 -0.57 -7.69 14.73
CA PRO A 29 -1.26 -6.66 13.96
C PRO A 29 -1.12 -6.98 12.46
N MET A 30 -2.22 -7.33 11.82
CA MET A 30 -2.25 -7.75 10.41
C MET A 30 -3.21 -6.85 9.65
N PHE A 31 -2.68 -5.98 8.83
CA PHE A 31 -3.49 -5.14 7.95
C PHE A 31 -3.82 -5.87 6.66
N ASN A 32 -2.87 -6.66 6.15
CA ASN A 32 -3.01 -7.44 4.93
C ASN A 32 -2.72 -8.93 5.21
N ALA A 33 -3.46 -9.81 4.53
CA ALA A 33 -3.27 -11.26 4.65
C ALA A 33 -1.88 -11.73 4.19
N THR A 34 -1.24 -10.99 3.28
CA THR A 34 0.11 -11.30 2.81
C THR A 34 1.17 -11.01 3.85
N GLN A 35 1.03 -9.92 4.62
CA GLN A 35 1.91 -9.63 5.77
C GLN A 35 1.88 -10.74 6.81
N ALA A 36 0.69 -11.32 7.02
CA ALA A 36 0.52 -12.44 7.93
C ALA A 36 1.30 -13.70 7.52
N LEU A 37 1.59 -13.85 6.23
CA LEU A 37 2.37 -14.98 5.69
C LEU A 37 3.88 -14.77 5.83
N SER A 38 4.34 -13.54 5.98
CA SER A 38 5.76 -13.23 6.10
C SER A 38 6.36 -13.89 7.35
N GLY A 39 7.41 -14.70 7.16
CA GLY A 39 8.11 -15.39 8.24
C GLY A 39 7.33 -16.52 8.92
N THR A 40 6.10 -16.84 8.48
CA THR A 40 5.27 -17.88 9.12
C THR A 40 5.40 -19.26 8.47
N MET A 41 5.84 -19.30 7.22
CA MET A 41 5.90 -20.55 6.45
C MET A 41 7.30 -20.79 5.87
N PRO A 42 8.00 -21.88 6.25
CA PRO A 42 9.29 -22.20 5.64
C PRO A 42 9.16 -22.37 4.11
N GLY A 43 10.05 -21.74 3.34
CA GLY A 43 10.08 -21.81 1.87
C GLY A 43 9.03 -20.96 1.15
N LEU A 44 8.31 -20.09 1.85
CA LEU A 44 7.54 -18.98 1.28
C LEU A 44 8.30 -17.68 1.60
N GLN A 45 8.76 -16.99 0.58
CA GLN A 45 9.34 -15.66 0.68
C GLN A 45 8.26 -14.64 0.32
N VAL A 46 8.09 -13.67 1.18
CA VAL A 46 7.17 -12.54 1.00
C VAL A 46 7.99 -11.26 1.04
N MET A 47 7.94 -10.48 -0.02
CA MET A 47 8.67 -9.23 -0.14
C MET A 47 7.70 -8.08 -0.36
N GLN A 48 7.83 -7.04 0.45
CA GLN A 48 7.13 -5.79 0.25
C GLN A 48 8.00 -4.87 -0.60
N GLY A 49 7.50 -4.43 -1.74
CA GLY A 49 8.24 -3.60 -2.69
C GLY A 49 8.37 -2.14 -2.24
N SER A 50 7.34 -1.62 -1.57
CA SER A 50 7.32 -0.24 -1.08
C SER A 50 6.54 -0.12 0.23
N GLY A 51 6.60 1.07 0.86
CA GLY A 51 5.77 1.44 2.01
C GLY A 51 4.47 2.13 1.61
N ASN A 52 4.09 2.07 0.35
CA ASN A 52 2.91 2.74 -0.16
C ASN A 52 1.62 2.14 0.45
N PRO A 53 0.71 2.95 1.03
CA PRO A 53 -0.48 2.48 1.72
C PRO A 53 -1.41 1.60 0.88
N TYR A 54 -1.44 1.81 -0.43
CA TYR A 54 -2.34 1.10 -1.35
C TYR A 54 -1.67 -0.08 -2.06
N GLU A 55 -0.37 -0.31 -1.87
CA GLU A 55 0.31 -1.46 -2.44
C GLU A 55 0.00 -2.71 -1.60
N GLU A 56 -1.13 -3.33 -1.91
CA GLU A 56 -1.58 -4.56 -1.25
C GLU A 56 -0.91 -5.82 -1.80
N ASP A 57 -0.31 -5.73 -3.00
CA ASP A 57 0.32 -6.85 -3.67
C ASP A 57 1.80 -6.97 -3.29
N PHE A 58 2.03 -7.85 -2.34
CA PHE A 58 3.37 -8.28 -1.99
C PHE A 58 3.87 -9.31 -3.02
N SER A 59 5.12 -9.22 -3.41
CA SER A 59 5.75 -10.26 -4.19
C SER A 59 5.93 -11.52 -3.34
N MET A 60 5.37 -12.63 -3.81
CA MET A 60 5.47 -13.94 -3.13
C MET A 60 6.22 -14.92 -4.01
N LEU A 61 7.16 -15.65 -3.42
CA LEU A 61 7.92 -16.70 -4.09
C LEU A 61 7.90 -17.97 -3.25
N VAL A 62 7.61 -19.10 -3.90
CA VAL A 62 7.69 -20.41 -3.27
C VAL A 62 8.97 -21.09 -3.75
N ARG A 63 9.93 -21.34 -2.82
CA ARG A 63 11.25 -21.93 -3.09
C ARG A 63 12.13 -21.11 -4.04
N GLY A 64 11.91 -19.78 -4.15
CA GLY A 64 12.68 -18.89 -5.00
C GLY A 64 12.20 -18.79 -6.43
N THR A 65 12.97 -18.12 -7.29
CA THR A 65 12.65 -17.92 -8.72
C THR A 65 13.09 -19.12 -9.55
N GLY A 66 12.14 -19.84 -10.10
CA GLY A 66 12.37 -20.97 -11.02
C GLY A 66 12.22 -20.62 -12.50
N THR A 67 11.89 -19.38 -12.83
CA THR A 67 11.61 -18.91 -14.19
C THR A 67 12.05 -17.47 -14.40
N LEU A 68 12.36 -17.09 -15.63
CA LEU A 68 12.63 -15.71 -16.03
C LEU A 68 11.36 -14.88 -16.25
N ASN A 69 10.21 -15.53 -16.30
CA ASN A 69 8.90 -14.89 -16.40
C ASN A 69 8.31 -14.66 -15.00
N SER A 70 7.00 -14.45 -14.91
CA SER A 70 6.31 -14.34 -13.63
C SER A 70 6.52 -15.58 -12.77
N ALA A 71 7.17 -15.43 -11.62
CA ALA A 71 7.49 -16.51 -10.68
C ALA A 71 6.48 -16.59 -9.51
N GLY A 72 5.40 -15.79 -9.54
CA GLY A 72 4.37 -15.80 -8.50
C GLY A 72 3.62 -17.12 -8.41
N PRO A 73 3.25 -17.56 -7.19
CA PRO A 73 2.44 -18.74 -6.98
C PRO A 73 0.98 -18.52 -7.42
N LEU A 74 0.30 -19.60 -7.78
CA LEU A 74 -1.15 -19.57 -7.95
C LEU A 74 -1.83 -19.41 -6.59
N VAL A 75 -2.66 -18.37 -6.44
CA VAL A 75 -3.42 -18.15 -5.20
C VAL A 75 -4.89 -18.51 -5.43
N LEU A 76 -5.40 -19.41 -4.58
CA LEU A 76 -6.79 -19.82 -4.60
C LEU A 76 -7.45 -19.53 -3.25
N VAL A 77 -8.52 -18.74 -3.27
CA VAL A 77 -9.37 -18.46 -2.10
C VAL A 77 -10.66 -19.25 -2.26
N ASP A 78 -10.91 -20.18 -1.36
CA ASP A 78 -12.06 -21.09 -1.40
C ASP A 78 -12.19 -21.84 -2.74
N GLY A 79 -11.05 -22.10 -3.42
CA GLY A 79 -10.99 -22.77 -4.70
C GLY A 79 -10.97 -21.84 -5.92
N MET A 80 -11.18 -20.56 -5.76
CA MET A 80 -11.21 -19.55 -6.83
C MET A 80 -9.93 -18.74 -6.86
N GLU A 81 -9.42 -18.46 -8.07
CA GLU A 81 -8.23 -17.64 -8.25
C GLU A 81 -8.48 -16.18 -7.92
N GLN A 82 -7.72 -15.66 -6.98
CA GLN A 82 -7.83 -14.29 -6.50
C GLN A 82 -6.49 -13.83 -5.90
N GLY A 83 -6.28 -12.49 -5.81
CA GLY A 83 -5.17 -11.93 -5.03
C GLY A 83 -5.35 -12.16 -3.52
N VAL A 84 -4.26 -12.34 -2.81
CA VAL A 84 -4.27 -12.47 -1.33
C VAL A 84 -4.82 -11.20 -0.68
N GLY A 85 -4.55 -10.03 -1.25
CA GLY A 85 -5.05 -8.73 -0.80
C GLY A 85 -6.59 -8.61 -0.80
N ASN A 86 -7.28 -9.45 -1.57
CA ASN A 86 -8.74 -9.47 -1.62
C ASN A 86 -9.39 -10.17 -0.41
N VAL A 87 -8.61 -10.66 0.54
CA VAL A 87 -9.12 -11.35 1.72
C VAL A 87 -8.72 -10.63 2.99
N ASN A 88 -9.70 -10.31 3.84
CA ASN A 88 -9.38 -9.79 5.17
C ASN A 88 -8.73 -10.90 6.01
N PRO A 89 -7.57 -10.65 6.67
CA PRO A 89 -6.95 -11.62 7.57
C PRO A 89 -7.92 -12.22 8.59
N SER A 90 -8.83 -11.43 9.13
CA SER A 90 -9.81 -11.87 10.12
C SER A 90 -10.82 -12.90 9.58
N ASP A 91 -10.99 -12.97 8.25
CA ASP A 91 -11.89 -13.94 7.59
C ASP A 91 -11.22 -15.27 7.27
N ILE A 92 -9.90 -15.34 7.42
CA ILE A 92 -9.15 -16.55 7.07
C ILE A 92 -9.28 -17.59 8.19
N ALA A 93 -9.62 -18.81 7.82
CA ALA A 93 -9.58 -19.98 8.70
C ALA A 93 -8.21 -20.66 8.64
N SER A 94 -7.68 -20.90 7.45
CA SER A 94 -6.38 -21.54 7.24
C SER A 94 -5.77 -21.16 5.90
N ILE A 95 -4.43 -21.18 5.86
CA ILE A 95 -3.65 -21.07 4.62
C ILE A 95 -2.77 -22.30 4.49
N ASN A 96 -2.76 -22.90 3.30
CA ASN A 96 -1.92 -24.04 2.96
C ASN A 96 -1.07 -23.67 1.74
N VAL A 97 0.23 -23.93 1.79
CA VAL A 97 1.16 -23.70 0.69
C VAL A 97 1.66 -25.04 0.18
N LEU A 98 1.33 -25.35 -1.08
CA LEU A 98 1.83 -26.51 -1.82
C LEU A 98 3.13 -26.11 -2.51
N LYS A 99 4.21 -26.84 -2.23
CA LYS A 99 5.56 -26.44 -2.63
C LYS A 99 6.22 -27.40 -3.61
N ASP A 100 5.71 -28.61 -3.74
CA ASP A 100 6.28 -29.61 -4.61
C ASP A 100 5.38 -29.92 -5.81
N ALA A 101 5.99 -30.41 -6.90
CA ALA A 101 5.31 -30.70 -8.14
C ALA A 101 4.18 -31.76 -8.00
N ALA A 102 4.34 -32.74 -7.11
CA ALA A 102 3.34 -33.78 -6.91
C ALA A 102 2.05 -33.22 -6.30
N SER A 103 2.18 -32.32 -5.27
CA SER A 103 1.05 -31.63 -4.65
C SER A 103 0.41 -30.61 -5.59
N CYS A 104 1.19 -30.00 -6.49
CA CYS A 104 0.73 -28.98 -7.43
C CYS A 104 0.17 -29.58 -8.74
N ALA A 105 0.40 -30.87 -9.02
CA ALA A 105 0.07 -31.49 -10.30
C ALA A 105 -1.40 -31.33 -10.73
N ILE A 106 -2.33 -31.32 -9.78
CA ILE A 106 -3.77 -31.11 -10.05
C ILE A 106 -4.12 -29.73 -10.61
N TYR A 107 -3.20 -28.77 -10.50
CA TYR A 107 -3.36 -27.39 -11.00
C TYR A 107 -2.67 -27.19 -12.35
N GLY A 108 -2.05 -28.24 -12.91
CA GLY A 108 -1.36 -28.20 -14.19
C GLY A 108 -0.22 -27.20 -14.21
N ASN A 109 0.01 -26.58 -15.37
CA ASN A 109 1.08 -25.60 -15.57
C ASN A 109 0.95 -24.36 -14.66
N ARG A 110 -0.25 -23.99 -14.25
CA ARG A 110 -0.49 -22.85 -13.37
C ARG A 110 0.04 -23.06 -11.95
N GLY A 111 0.18 -24.34 -11.52
CA GLY A 111 0.78 -24.70 -10.23
C GLY A 111 2.30 -24.84 -10.25
N ALA A 112 2.99 -24.57 -11.36
CA ALA A 112 4.43 -24.80 -11.51
C ALA A 112 5.28 -24.01 -10.49
N ASN A 113 4.87 -22.79 -10.13
CA ASN A 113 5.54 -21.92 -9.17
C ASN A 113 5.03 -22.09 -7.72
N GLY A 114 4.28 -23.17 -7.44
CA GLY A 114 3.62 -23.41 -6.16
C GLY A 114 2.18 -22.89 -6.13
N VAL A 115 1.43 -23.34 -5.13
CA VAL A 115 0.02 -22.97 -4.96
C VAL A 115 -0.23 -22.57 -3.52
N ILE A 116 -0.90 -21.45 -3.32
CA ILE A 116 -1.36 -20.95 -2.02
C ILE A 116 -2.88 -21.14 -1.96
N LEU A 117 -3.32 -21.95 -0.99
CA LEU A 117 -4.72 -22.26 -0.78
C LEU A 117 -5.20 -21.57 0.48
N ILE A 118 -6.09 -20.60 0.33
CA ILE A 118 -6.72 -19.86 1.42
C ILE A 118 -8.13 -20.40 1.61
N THR A 119 -8.44 -20.81 2.83
CA THR A 119 -9.80 -21.21 3.23
C THR A 119 -10.36 -20.15 4.17
N THR A 120 -11.54 -19.65 3.87
CA THR A 120 -12.21 -18.64 4.71
C THR A 120 -13.13 -19.29 5.74
N LYS A 121 -13.46 -18.53 6.79
CA LYS A 121 -14.40 -18.92 7.84
C LYS A 121 -15.80 -19.08 7.26
N ASN A 122 -16.50 -20.12 7.70
CA ASN A 122 -17.86 -20.43 7.24
C ASN A 122 -18.86 -20.73 8.37
N GLY A 123 -18.47 -20.50 9.63
CA GLY A 123 -19.32 -20.77 10.79
C GLY A 123 -19.44 -22.25 11.19
N SER A 124 -18.79 -23.18 10.48
CA SER A 124 -18.93 -24.63 10.75
C SER A 124 -18.37 -25.06 12.11
N SER A 125 -17.48 -24.30 12.71
CA SER A 125 -16.82 -24.58 14.00
C SER A 125 -17.61 -24.08 15.21
N SER A 126 -18.74 -23.39 15.04
CA SER A 126 -19.53 -22.86 16.15
C SER A 126 -20.48 -23.94 16.72
N ASP A 127 -20.51 -24.07 18.03
CA ASP A 127 -21.34 -25.05 18.75
C ASP A 127 -22.80 -24.55 18.97
N GLY A 128 -23.46 -24.10 17.90
CA GLY A 128 -24.85 -23.67 17.94
C GLY A 128 -25.11 -22.27 18.51
N LYS A 129 -24.05 -21.54 18.91
CA LYS A 129 -24.12 -20.15 19.39
C LYS A 129 -23.58 -19.21 18.35
N ALA A 130 -24.20 -18.02 18.24
CA ALA A 130 -23.62 -16.93 17.45
C ALA A 130 -22.40 -16.35 18.22
N GLU A 131 -21.28 -16.23 17.51
CA GLU A 131 -20.07 -15.55 18.00
C GLU A 131 -19.98 -14.21 17.24
N ILE A 132 -19.98 -13.11 18.00
CA ILE A 132 -19.79 -11.76 17.45
C ILE A 132 -18.46 -11.27 17.95
N SER A 133 -17.60 -10.79 17.07
CA SER A 133 -16.33 -10.18 17.41
C SER A 133 -16.18 -8.82 16.75
N TYR A 134 -15.54 -7.92 17.49
CA TYR A 134 -15.09 -6.63 16.98
C TYR A 134 -13.60 -6.51 17.27
N ASP A 135 -12.83 -6.29 16.20
CA ASP A 135 -11.39 -6.15 16.26
C ASP A 135 -11.02 -4.73 15.81
N LEU A 136 -10.30 -4.00 16.67
CA LEU A 136 -9.71 -2.71 16.39
C LEU A 136 -8.18 -2.86 16.35
N THR A 137 -7.57 -2.43 15.24
CA THR A 137 -6.11 -2.32 15.14
C THR A 137 -5.75 -0.87 14.88
N LEU A 138 -4.90 -0.32 15.73
CA LEU A 138 -4.28 0.99 15.55
C LEU A 138 -2.78 0.79 15.32
N SER A 139 -2.24 1.45 14.32
CA SER A 139 -0.80 1.48 14.03
C SER A 139 -0.33 2.92 14.00
N TYR A 140 0.82 3.17 14.63
CA TYR A 140 1.53 4.42 14.48
C TYR A 140 2.63 4.19 13.45
N ASP A 141 2.45 4.79 12.30
CA ASP A 141 3.34 4.59 11.15
C ASP A 141 4.36 5.72 11.10
N GLU A 142 5.62 5.33 11.06
CA GLU A 142 6.78 6.23 10.97
C GLU A 142 7.75 5.76 9.87
N PRO A 143 8.58 6.64 9.31
CA PRO A 143 9.58 6.23 8.34
C PRO A 143 10.56 5.21 8.95
N PHE A 144 10.67 4.02 8.34
CA PHE A 144 11.52 2.94 8.85
C PHE A 144 13.01 3.29 8.86
N LYS A 145 13.46 4.04 7.85
CA LYS A 145 14.85 4.45 7.71
C LYS A 145 14.92 5.95 7.42
N ILE A 146 15.46 6.70 8.34
CA ILE A 146 15.78 8.11 8.15
C ILE A 146 17.20 8.21 7.64
N ILE A 147 17.39 8.85 6.50
CA ILE A 147 18.73 9.20 6.00
C ILE A 147 18.98 10.62 6.47
N HIS A 148 20.02 10.76 7.30
CA HIS A 148 20.45 12.08 7.75
C HIS A 148 21.08 12.83 6.59
N THR A 149 20.39 13.86 6.13
CA THR A 149 20.87 14.80 5.11
C THR A 149 21.40 16.06 5.79
N VAL A 150 22.23 16.81 5.08
CA VAL A 150 22.70 18.11 5.57
C VAL A 150 21.59 19.11 5.33
N SER A 151 20.89 19.50 6.40
CA SER A 151 19.80 20.52 6.36
C SER A 151 20.30 21.96 6.62
N ASP A 152 21.55 22.13 7.05
CA ASP A 152 22.20 23.44 7.23
C ASP A 152 22.87 23.89 5.95
N MET A 153 22.36 24.95 5.32
CA MET A 153 22.83 25.42 4.01
C MET A 153 24.31 25.89 4.05
N ALA A 154 24.74 26.56 5.12
CA ALA A 154 26.13 26.98 5.24
C ALA A 154 27.11 25.79 5.30
N THR A 155 26.72 24.72 5.97
CA THR A 155 27.46 23.45 6.00
C THR A 155 27.45 22.77 4.63
N TYR A 156 26.29 22.74 3.97
CA TYR A 156 26.16 22.22 2.61
C TYR A 156 27.12 22.93 1.64
N MET A 157 27.11 24.28 1.63
CA MET A 157 27.99 25.07 0.76
C MET A 157 29.44 24.79 0.97
N ARG A 158 29.89 24.64 2.24
CA ARG A 158 31.30 24.31 2.58
C ARG A 158 31.67 22.92 2.07
N LEU A 159 30.84 21.92 2.31
CA LEU A 159 31.09 20.54 1.86
C LEU A 159 31.06 20.45 0.32
N TYR A 160 30.17 21.19 -0.31
CA TYR A 160 30.09 21.24 -1.78
C TYR A 160 31.35 21.89 -2.38
N ASN A 161 31.81 23.03 -1.83
CA ASN A 161 33.04 23.69 -2.23
C ASN A 161 34.26 22.78 -2.06
N GLU A 162 34.36 22.06 -0.93
CA GLU A 162 35.41 21.08 -0.68
C GLU A 162 35.37 19.96 -1.72
N SER A 163 34.22 19.44 -2.04
CA SER A 163 34.04 18.43 -3.09
C SER A 163 34.51 18.94 -4.45
N CYS A 164 34.15 20.18 -4.84
CA CYS A 164 34.58 20.78 -6.09
C CYS A 164 36.11 20.95 -6.15
N THR A 165 36.74 21.44 -5.07
CA THR A 165 38.17 21.66 -5.03
C THR A 165 38.99 20.35 -5.01
N ASN A 166 38.49 19.31 -4.36
CA ASN A 166 39.12 17.98 -4.32
C ASN A 166 39.21 17.31 -5.69
N ILE A 167 38.29 17.63 -6.62
CA ILE A 167 38.37 17.17 -8.02
C ILE A 167 39.10 18.14 -8.95
N GLY A 168 39.80 19.18 -8.40
CA GLY A 168 40.53 20.18 -9.17
C GLY A 168 39.67 21.28 -9.79
N GLY A 169 38.42 21.39 -9.38
CA GLY A 169 37.48 22.47 -9.77
C GLY A 169 37.61 23.71 -8.88
N VAL A 170 36.75 24.70 -9.14
CA VAL A 170 36.65 25.94 -8.34
C VAL A 170 35.48 25.85 -7.35
N ALA A 171 35.65 26.54 -6.21
CA ALA A 171 34.58 26.68 -5.23
C ALA A 171 33.35 27.37 -5.87
N GLN A 172 32.18 26.75 -5.70
CA GLN A 172 30.92 27.21 -6.27
C GLN A 172 30.36 28.41 -5.48
N PHE A 173 30.49 28.36 -4.17
CA PHE A 173 29.92 29.35 -3.26
C PHE A 173 31.05 30.22 -2.68
N SER A 174 30.92 31.56 -2.78
CA SER A 174 31.86 32.48 -2.17
C SER A 174 31.71 32.51 -0.65
N GLN A 175 32.77 32.93 0.07
CA GLN A 175 32.69 33.07 1.53
C GLN A 175 31.63 34.10 1.94
N GLY A 176 31.47 35.17 1.15
CA GLY A 176 30.41 36.19 1.41
C GLY A 176 29.03 35.62 1.43
N VAL A 177 28.68 34.74 0.46
CA VAL A 177 27.39 34.05 0.44
C VAL A 177 27.21 33.16 1.67
N ILE A 178 28.23 32.41 2.04
CA ILE A 178 28.18 31.55 3.24
C ILE A 178 27.95 32.38 4.50
N ASP A 179 28.59 33.55 4.60
CA ASP A 179 28.44 34.44 5.75
C ASP A 179 27.06 35.10 5.80
N GLU A 180 26.43 35.41 4.67
CA GLU A 180 25.06 35.88 4.60
C GLU A 180 24.05 34.84 5.14
N TRP A 181 24.19 33.60 4.72
CA TRP A 181 23.36 32.51 5.21
C TRP A 181 23.54 32.26 6.71
N LEU A 182 24.78 32.34 7.22
CA LEU A 182 25.06 32.23 8.66
C LEU A 182 24.40 33.39 9.44
N LYS A 183 24.54 34.63 8.96
CA LYS A 183 23.92 35.81 9.59
C LYS A 183 22.41 35.71 9.59
N ALA A 184 21.81 35.26 8.49
CA ALA A 184 20.36 35.06 8.38
C ALA A 184 19.87 33.99 9.35
N LYS A 185 20.63 32.91 9.54
CA LYS A 185 20.35 31.81 10.47
C LYS A 185 20.36 32.28 11.93
N GLU A 186 21.26 33.21 12.31
CA GLU A 186 21.32 33.78 13.67
C GLU A 186 20.08 34.61 13.99
N ASN A 187 19.45 35.22 12.98
CA ASN A 187 18.24 36.03 13.15
C ASN A 187 17.12 35.60 12.17
N PRO A 188 16.51 34.42 12.34
CA PRO A 188 15.53 33.89 11.39
C PRO A 188 14.27 34.75 11.21
N TRP A 189 13.90 35.50 12.23
CA TRP A 189 12.75 36.42 12.23
C TRP A 189 13.11 37.84 11.76
N GLY A 190 14.39 38.11 11.47
CA GLY A 190 14.82 39.30 10.78
C GLY A 190 14.23 39.39 9.38
N ARG A 191 14.34 40.57 8.76
CA ARG A 191 13.87 40.81 7.40
C ARG A 191 15.05 40.83 6.43
N ALA A 192 14.92 40.07 5.33
CA ALA A 192 15.79 40.19 4.18
C ALA A 192 15.51 41.50 3.40
N GLU A 193 16.33 41.83 2.43
CA GLU A 193 16.13 42.99 1.57
C GLU A 193 14.82 42.93 0.78
N SER A 194 14.36 41.77 0.43
CA SER A 194 13.06 41.50 -0.19
C SER A 194 11.85 41.79 0.72
N GLY A 195 12.08 42.01 2.02
CA GLY A 195 11.01 42.22 3.01
C GLY A 195 10.45 40.95 3.62
N TYR A 196 10.79 39.78 3.12
CA TYR A 196 10.43 38.47 3.72
C TYR A 196 11.29 38.18 4.95
N TYR A 197 10.84 37.25 5.77
CA TYR A 197 11.64 36.77 6.89
C TYR A 197 12.88 35.99 6.41
N ASN A 198 13.98 36.09 7.16
CA ASN A 198 15.23 35.40 6.83
C ASN A 198 15.06 33.91 6.68
N TYR A 199 14.22 33.25 7.47
CA TYR A 199 13.96 31.82 7.35
C TYR A 199 13.25 31.43 6.03
N MET A 200 12.66 32.38 5.32
CA MET A 200 12.04 32.18 3.99
C MET A 200 13.04 32.50 2.87
N ALA A 201 13.79 33.59 3.01
CA ALA A 201 14.75 34.04 2.00
C ALA A 201 16.07 33.24 2.03
N TYR A 202 16.49 32.77 3.21
CA TYR A 202 17.70 31.98 3.45
C TYR A 202 17.34 30.68 4.22
N PRO A 203 16.58 29.79 3.63
CA PRO A 203 16.05 28.62 4.33
C PRO A 203 17.15 27.58 4.64
N ASN A 204 16.90 26.82 5.70
CA ASN A 204 17.66 25.62 6.08
C ASN A 204 16.67 24.47 6.19
N THR A 205 16.22 23.97 5.06
CA THR A 205 15.11 23.02 4.99
C THR A 205 15.55 21.60 5.27
N ASP A 206 14.97 20.99 6.26
CA ASP A 206 15.02 19.53 6.43
C ASP A 206 13.87 18.89 5.65
N TRP A 207 14.18 18.35 4.49
CA TRP A 207 13.20 17.76 3.60
C TRP A 207 12.56 16.48 4.16
N TRP A 208 13.25 15.77 5.07
CA TRP A 208 12.67 14.63 5.75
C TRP A 208 11.50 15.06 6.64
N ASP A 209 11.72 16.08 7.46
CA ASP A 209 10.67 16.62 8.35
C ASP A 209 9.51 17.26 7.56
N VAL A 210 9.80 17.79 6.38
CA VAL A 210 8.79 18.41 5.52
C VAL A 210 7.90 17.38 4.84
N ILE A 211 8.49 16.30 4.31
CA ILE A 211 7.81 15.32 3.45
C ILE A 211 7.18 14.20 4.27
N TYR A 212 7.97 13.61 5.20
CA TYR A 212 7.53 12.45 5.94
C TYR A 212 6.93 12.85 7.28
N LYS A 213 5.72 12.37 7.54
CA LYS A 213 4.99 12.65 8.77
C LYS A 213 4.51 11.36 9.38
N ASN A 214 4.66 11.26 10.69
CA ASN A 214 4.09 10.16 11.42
C ASN A 214 2.56 10.24 11.37
N LYS A 215 1.91 9.13 11.09
CA LYS A 215 0.46 9.03 10.94
C LYS A 215 -0.10 7.86 11.74
N ILE A 216 -1.38 7.94 12.05
CA ILE A 216 -2.10 6.84 12.69
C ILE A 216 -2.99 6.18 11.63
N MET A 217 -2.72 4.90 11.39
CA MET A 217 -3.54 4.02 10.60
C MET A 217 -4.53 3.29 11.51
N GLN A 218 -5.76 3.09 11.04
CA GLN A 218 -6.78 2.36 11.79
C GLN A 218 -7.48 1.32 10.92
N LYS A 219 -7.78 0.18 11.56
CA LYS A 219 -8.57 -0.89 10.96
C LYS A 219 -9.63 -1.35 11.94
N HIS A 220 -10.86 -1.38 11.50
CA HIS A 220 -12.02 -1.87 12.24
C HIS A 220 -12.56 -3.11 11.54
N THR A 221 -12.82 -4.18 12.26
CA THR A 221 -13.46 -5.37 11.72
C THR A 221 -14.54 -5.85 12.67
N LEU A 222 -15.77 -5.94 12.17
CA LEU A 222 -16.90 -6.53 12.87
C LEU A 222 -17.24 -7.84 12.18
N SER A 223 -17.33 -8.93 12.92
CA SER A 223 -17.73 -10.21 12.36
C SER A 223 -18.74 -10.93 13.23
N ALA A 224 -19.59 -11.72 12.57
CA ALA A 224 -20.54 -12.60 13.21
C ALA A 224 -20.50 -13.97 12.54
N SER A 225 -20.30 -15.03 13.30
CA SER A 225 -20.30 -16.39 12.82
C SER A 225 -21.16 -17.29 13.68
N GLY A 226 -21.73 -18.32 13.08
CA GLY A 226 -22.57 -19.24 13.81
C GLY A 226 -23.00 -20.44 12.99
N LYS A 227 -23.55 -21.43 13.72
CA LYS A 227 -24.18 -22.61 13.13
C LYS A 227 -25.52 -22.85 13.81
N VAL A 228 -26.58 -22.94 13.02
CA VAL A 228 -27.91 -23.25 13.50
C VAL A 228 -28.41 -24.50 12.80
N LYS A 229 -28.54 -25.60 13.53
CA LYS A 229 -28.88 -26.92 12.97
C LYS A 229 -27.92 -27.32 11.83
N SER A 230 -28.44 -27.39 10.61
CA SER A 230 -27.70 -27.77 9.40
C SER A 230 -27.13 -26.57 8.62
N MET A 231 -27.36 -25.33 9.10
CA MET A 231 -26.91 -24.11 8.42
C MET A 231 -25.76 -23.47 9.18
N GLY A 232 -24.70 -23.09 8.46
CA GLY A 232 -23.61 -22.27 8.99
C GLY A 232 -23.51 -20.95 8.25
N TYR A 233 -23.07 -19.91 8.96
CA TYR A 233 -22.86 -18.58 8.40
C TYR A 233 -21.62 -17.91 9.00
N ASN A 234 -21.01 -17.06 8.20
CA ASN A 234 -20.00 -16.08 8.63
C ASN A 234 -20.24 -14.79 7.86
N VAL A 235 -20.37 -13.69 8.57
CA VAL A 235 -20.53 -12.34 8.01
C VAL A 235 -19.44 -11.47 8.59
N SER A 236 -18.75 -10.69 7.77
CA SER A 236 -17.77 -9.73 8.24
C SER A 236 -17.86 -8.41 7.47
N LEU A 237 -17.58 -7.32 8.18
CA LEU A 237 -17.45 -5.97 7.66
C LEU A 237 -16.12 -5.41 8.16
N SER A 238 -15.35 -4.78 7.29
CA SER A 238 -14.08 -4.16 7.65
C SER A 238 -13.93 -2.80 7.01
N TYR A 239 -13.34 -1.88 7.77
CA TYR A 239 -12.92 -0.56 7.33
C TYR A 239 -11.45 -0.36 7.64
N ILE A 240 -10.70 0.14 6.67
CA ILE A 240 -9.30 0.53 6.80
C ILE A 240 -9.18 2.00 6.40
N ASP A 241 -8.47 2.78 7.21
CA ASP A 241 -8.08 4.15 6.92
C ASP A 241 -6.56 4.26 7.16
N ASN A 242 -5.82 4.37 6.09
CA ASN A 242 -4.37 4.55 6.10
C ASN A 242 -4.03 5.87 5.41
N PRO A 243 -3.75 6.94 6.18
CA PRO A 243 -3.48 8.25 5.60
C PRO A 243 -2.12 8.35 4.89
N GLY A 244 -1.26 7.30 5.00
CA GLY A 244 0.10 7.34 4.47
C GLY A 244 1.02 8.32 5.22
N ILE A 245 2.33 8.06 5.21
CA ILE A 245 3.34 8.92 5.86
C ILE A 245 3.76 10.11 4.99
N ILE A 246 3.35 10.14 3.72
CA ILE A 246 3.50 11.26 2.78
C ILE A 246 2.11 11.81 2.50
N ASP A 247 1.96 13.13 2.51
CA ASP A 247 0.67 13.77 2.23
C ASP A 247 0.20 13.42 0.80
N ASN A 248 -1.12 13.34 0.58
CA ASN A 248 -1.77 12.95 -0.67
C ASN A 248 -1.48 11.49 -1.11
N THR A 249 -1.22 10.59 -0.17
CA THR A 249 -1.05 9.15 -0.43
C THR A 249 -2.03 8.30 0.38
N GLY A 250 -3.13 8.91 0.84
CA GLY A 250 -4.11 8.23 1.67
C GLY A 250 -4.82 7.09 0.94
N TYR A 251 -5.19 6.06 1.72
CA TYR A 251 -5.91 4.89 1.25
C TYR A 251 -7.02 4.51 2.23
N LYS A 252 -8.23 4.37 1.71
CA LYS A 252 -9.38 3.89 2.48
C LYS A 252 -9.97 2.66 1.80
N ARG A 253 -10.41 1.70 2.60
CA ARG A 253 -11.04 0.49 2.08
C ARG A 253 -12.22 0.09 2.95
N TYR A 254 -13.36 -0.15 2.30
CA TYR A 254 -14.53 -0.78 2.86
C TYR A 254 -14.62 -2.18 2.28
N PHE A 255 -14.75 -3.17 3.11
CA PHE A 255 -14.82 -4.57 2.71
C PHE A 255 -15.98 -5.26 3.41
N GLY A 256 -16.70 -6.12 2.70
CA GLY A 256 -17.73 -6.97 3.25
C GLY A 256 -17.67 -8.38 2.70
N ARG A 257 -17.93 -9.37 3.56
CA ARG A 257 -18.00 -10.79 3.18
C ARG A 257 -19.19 -11.47 3.87
N VAL A 258 -19.85 -12.34 3.12
CA VAL A 258 -20.91 -13.23 3.60
C VAL A 258 -20.62 -14.64 3.08
N ASN A 259 -20.47 -15.59 3.97
CA ASN A 259 -20.39 -17.01 3.67
C ASN A 259 -21.57 -17.70 4.36
N VAL A 260 -22.40 -18.38 3.61
CA VAL A 260 -23.52 -19.17 4.14
C VAL A 260 -23.58 -20.53 3.48
N TYR A 261 -23.93 -21.54 4.24
CA TYR A 261 -24.23 -22.85 3.68
C TYR A 261 -25.35 -23.55 4.44
N GLY A 262 -26.05 -24.45 3.75
CA GLY A 262 -27.04 -25.31 4.33
C GLY A 262 -26.84 -26.76 3.89
N GLN A 263 -26.84 -27.70 4.85
CA GLN A 263 -26.99 -29.14 4.58
C GLN A 263 -28.46 -29.42 4.44
N ILE A 264 -28.96 -29.47 3.22
CA ILE A 264 -30.40 -29.60 2.92
C ILE A 264 -30.84 -31.05 3.19
N THR A 265 -30.05 -31.99 2.75
CA THR A 265 -30.21 -33.43 3.01
C THR A 265 -28.82 -34.04 3.27
N ASP A 266 -28.73 -35.30 3.65
CA ASP A 266 -27.45 -36.00 3.88
C ASP A 266 -26.56 -36.04 2.62
N TRP A 267 -27.17 -35.93 1.46
CA TRP A 267 -26.50 -35.98 0.17
C TRP A 267 -26.35 -34.64 -0.54
N LEU A 268 -27.06 -33.57 -0.09
CA LEU A 268 -27.07 -32.25 -0.74
C LEU A 268 -26.67 -31.16 0.24
N LYS A 269 -25.56 -30.46 -0.04
CA LYS A 269 -25.15 -29.22 0.59
C LYS A 269 -25.11 -28.11 -0.46
N ILE A 270 -25.72 -26.97 -0.16
CA ILE A 270 -25.67 -25.76 -0.99
C ILE A 270 -25.09 -24.61 -0.17
N GLY A 271 -24.53 -23.62 -0.84
CA GLY A 271 -24.04 -22.43 -0.16
C GLY A 271 -23.74 -21.29 -1.12
N ALA A 272 -23.43 -20.15 -0.52
CA ALA A 272 -23.01 -18.96 -1.23
C ALA A 272 -21.85 -18.28 -0.48
N ARG A 273 -20.89 -17.75 -1.24
CA ARG A 273 -19.78 -16.93 -0.80
C ARG A 273 -19.84 -15.61 -1.57
N ILE A 274 -20.18 -14.55 -0.89
CA ILE A 274 -20.33 -13.22 -1.50
C ILE A 274 -19.38 -12.29 -0.77
N TRP A 275 -18.60 -11.53 -1.51
CA TRP A 275 -17.73 -10.51 -0.94
C TRP A 275 -17.58 -9.34 -1.90
N GLY A 276 -17.21 -8.21 -1.35
CA GLY A 276 -16.91 -7.04 -2.15
C GLY A 276 -16.11 -6.02 -1.37
N TYR A 277 -15.49 -5.12 -2.11
CA TYR A 277 -14.81 -3.98 -1.54
C TYR A 277 -15.02 -2.72 -2.38
N ASN A 278 -14.88 -1.60 -1.71
CA ASN A 278 -14.67 -0.30 -2.31
C ASN A 278 -13.40 0.29 -1.74
N THR A 279 -12.50 0.76 -2.61
CA THR A 279 -11.28 1.47 -2.22
C THR A 279 -11.32 2.89 -2.74
N ASP A 280 -10.80 3.81 -1.94
CA ASP A 280 -10.54 5.20 -2.31
C ASP A 280 -9.06 5.47 -2.01
N GLN A 281 -8.29 5.69 -3.06
CA GLN A 281 -6.87 5.89 -3.03
C GLN A 281 -6.57 7.30 -3.53
N GLU A 282 -5.92 8.10 -2.71
CA GLU A 282 -5.37 9.36 -3.18
C GLU A 282 -4.23 9.10 -4.16
N SER A 283 -4.23 9.82 -5.26
CA SER A 283 -3.20 9.76 -6.30
C SER A 283 -2.50 11.10 -6.40
N SER A 284 -1.18 11.09 -6.24
CA SER A 284 -0.33 12.26 -6.43
C SER A 284 1.00 11.85 -7.06
N ASN A 285 1.73 12.82 -7.58
CA ASN A 285 3.03 12.54 -8.22
C ASN A 285 4.13 12.36 -7.17
N VAL A 286 4.02 11.29 -6.37
CA VAL A 286 4.99 10.95 -5.31
C VAL A 286 5.95 9.83 -5.69
N GLY A 287 5.87 9.32 -6.91
CA GLY A 287 6.69 8.18 -7.35
C GLY A 287 8.19 8.39 -7.14
N SER A 288 8.69 9.59 -7.44
CA SER A 288 10.09 9.96 -7.23
C SER A 288 10.46 10.11 -5.74
N LEU A 289 9.51 10.43 -4.86
CA LEU A 289 9.76 10.63 -3.43
C LEU A 289 9.94 9.35 -2.64
N TYR A 290 9.40 8.23 -3.15
CA TYR A 290 9.69 6.91 -2.59
C TYR A 290 11.08 6.40 -3.00
N SER A 291 11.76 7.09 -3.90
CA SER A 291 13.09 6.79 -4.41
C SER A 291 14.17 7.68 -3.75
N LEU A 292 15.31 7.80 -4.40
CA LEU A 292 16.48 8.53 -3.89
C LEU A 292 16.37 10.06 -3.97
N ASP A 293 15.27 10.62 -4.50
CA ASP A 293 15.23 12.06 -4.80
C ASP A 293 15.20 12.93 -3.54
N THR A 294 14.52 12.47 -2.47
CA THR A 294 14.61 13.16 -1.16
C THR A 294 16.02 13.26 -0.61
N GLN A 295 16.92 12.36 -1.00
CA GLN A 295 18.32 12.35 -0.57
C GLN A 295 19.19 13.34 -1.34
N LYS A 296 18.70 13.79 -2.50
CA LYS A 296 19.42 14.73 -3.39
C LYS A 296 18.97 16.17 -3.21
N MET A 297 17.89 16.39 -2.42
CA MET A 297 17.35 17.72 -2.23
C MET A 297 18.25 18.57 -1.34
N THR A 298 18.52 19.75 -1.83
CA THR A 298 19.35 20.74 -1.13
C THR A 298 18.51 21.57 -0.16
N PRO A 299 19.08 22.05 0.95
CA PRO A 299 18.33 22.75 1.99
C PRO A 299 17.99 24.20 1.67
N ASP A 300 18.34 24.70 0.48
CA ASP A 300 18.30 26.11 0.05
C ASP A 300 16.94 26.60 -0.45
N ILE A 301 15.91 25.74 -0.42
CA ILE A 301 14.55 26.11 -0.88
C ILE A 301 13.60 26.14 0.28
N TYR A 302 12.84 27.23 0.42
CA TYR A 302 11.72 27.31 1.36
C TYR A 302 10.55 26.43 0.87
N PRO A 303 10.02 25.53 1.71
CA PRO A 303 9.05 24.55 1.22
C PRO A 303 7.75 25.17 0.72
N TYR A 304 7.03 25.85 1.62
CA TYR A 304 5.72 26.41 1.32
C TYR A 304 5.28 27.41 2.39
N SER A 305 4.82 28.58 1.95
CA SER A 305 4.22 29.57 2.82
C SER A 305 2.70 29.49 2.77
N LYS A 306 2.10 28.99 3.86
CA LYS A 306 0.64 28.88 3.98
C LYS A 306 -0.06 30.25 3.98
N SER A 307 0.59 31.28 4.51
CA SER A 307 0.00 32.64 4.60
C SER A 307 -0.03 33.36 3.27
N LEU A 308 0.91 33.03 2.38
CA LEU A 308 1.05 33.66 1.06
C LEU A 308 0.55 32.78 -0.07
N ASP A 309 0.33 31.48 0.23
CA ASP A 309 0.02 30.42 -0.75
C ASP A 309 1.10 30.29 -1.85
N LEU A 310 2.39 30.33 -1.44
CA LEU A 310 3.53 30.34 -2.33
C LEU A 310 4.50 29.19 -2.00
N TYR A 311 4.94 28.48 -3.03
CA TYR A 311 6.00 27.47 -2.96
C TYR A 311 7.35 28.07 -3.34
N GLY A 312 8.39 27.77 -2.59
CA GLY A 312 9.74 28.22 -2.90
C GLY A 312 10.30 27.59 -4.17
N GLY A 313 11.14 28.30 -4.86
CA GLY A 313 11.88 27.90 -6.06
C GLY A 313 13.33 28.35 -6.04
N PRO A 314 14.21 27.74 -6.87
CA PRO A 314 15.66 27.84 -6.78
C PRO A 314 16.26 28.88 -7.72
N GLN A 315 16.06 30.16 -7.53
CA GLN A 315 16.76 31.20 -8.31
C GLN A 315 17.35 32.33 -7.47
N ALA A 316 17.32 32.17 -6.15
CA ALA A 316 17.92 33.14 -5.26
C ALA A 316 19.45 33.04 -5.31
N TYR A 317 20.11 34.16 -4.97
CA TYR A 317 21.57 34.22 -4.87
C TYR A 317 22.09 33.18 -3.87
N GLY A 318 23.06 32.42 -4.31
CA GLY A 318 23.69 31.36 -3.50
C GLY A 318 22.92 30.04 -3.45
N GLN A 319 21.78 29.93 -4.13
CA GLN A 319 21.09 28.65 -4.28
C GLN A 319 21.71 27.77 -5.37
N ASP A 320 21.58 26.46 -5.21
CA ASP A 320 21.95 25.50 -6.25
C ASP A 320 20.89 25.52 -7.36
N PRO A 321 21.27 25.83 -8.62
CA PRO A 321 20.30 25.88 -9.73
C PRO A 321 19.69 24.50 -10.09
N GLN A 322 20.24 23.42 -9.59
CA GLN A 322 19.69 22.07 -9.76
C GLN A 322 18.65 21.72 -8.67
N SER A 323 18.51 22.55 -7.66
CA SER A 323 17.54 22.33 -6.59
C SER A 323 16.11 22.42 -7.11
N HIS A 324 15.20 21.63 -6.53
CA HIS A 324 13.79 21.72 -6.81
C HIS A 324 12.96 21.50 -5.54
N ASN A 325 11.72 21.94 -5.59
CA ASN A 325 10.80 21.82 -4.46
C ASN A 325 9.89 20.60 -4.64
N PRO A 326 10.09 19.52 -3.87
CA PRO A 326 9.30 18.29 -4.00
C PRO A 326 7.81 18.48 -3.69
N LEU A 327 7.47 19.46 -2.86
CA LEU A 327 6.06 19.76 -2.59
C LEU A 327 5.32 20.28 -3.83
N VAL A 328 6.04 20.95 -4.74
CA VAL A 328 5.46 21.35 -6.04
C VAL A 328 5.14 20.12 -6.85
N ASP A 329 6.06 19.16 -6.95
CA ASP A 329 5.84 17.92 -7.71
C ASP A 329 4.70 17.11 -7.12
N MET A 330 4.64 16.96 -5.78
CA MET A 330 3.56 16.27 -5.06
C MET A 330 2.18 16.90 -5.29
N ASN A 331 2.13 18.22 -5.44
CA ASN A 331 0.89 18.95 -5.52
C ASN A 331 0.49 19.36 -6.94
N SER A 332 1.42 19.24 -7.92
CA SER A 332 1.17 19.57 -9.32
C SER A 332 0.21 18.59 -10.01
N SER A 333 0.14 17.35 -9.55
CA SER A 333 -0.82 16.37 -10.03
C SER A 333 -1.50 15.71 -8.83
N ARG A 334 -2.80 15.89 -8.73
CA ARG A 334 -3.63 15.32 -7.67
C ARG A 334 -4.82 14.60 -8.27
N GLY A 335 -5.23 13.54 -7.63
CA GLY A 335 -6.39 12.80 -8.05
C GLY A 335 -6.78 11.71 -7.07
N TYR A 336 -7.57 10.79 -7.57
CA TYR A 336 -7.93 9.59 -6.84
C TYR A 336 -8.09 8.41 -7.79
N THR A 337 -7.92 7.22 -7.25
CA THR A 337 -8.30 5.96 -7.90
C THR A 337 -9.28 5.24 -7.00
N LYS A 338 -10.48 5.00 -7.50
CA LYS A 338 -11.52 4.22 -6.80
C LYS A 338 -11.67 2.87 -7.48
N ASN A 339 -11.58 1.81 -6.70
CA ASN A 339 -11.84 0.47 -7.18
C ASN A 339 -13.04 -0.10 -6.42
N THR A 340 -14.00 -0.65 -7.16
CA THR A 340 -15.12 -1.37 -6.61
C THR A 340 -15.15 -2.77 -7.20
N GLN A 341 -15.19 -3.78 -6.35
CA GLN A 341 -15.33 -5.16 -6.78
C GLN A 341 -16.43 -5.86 -5.99
N ILE A 342 -17.26 -6.60 -6.72
CA ILE A 342 -18.23 -7.54 -6.14
C ILE A 342 -17.94 -8.91 -6.74
N PHE A 343 -17.92 -9.90 -5.89
CA PHE A 343 -17.74 -11.29 -6.25
C PHE A 343 -18.82 -12.12 -5.55
N SER A 344 -19.44 -13.00 -6.29
CA SER A 344 -20.38 -13.98 -5.74
C SER A 344 -20.10 -15.36 -6.31
N ASP A 345 -20.12 -16.35 -5.45
CA ASP A 345 -19.92 -17.75 -5.76
C ASP A 345 -21.05 -18.55 -5.10
N TRP A 346 -21.75 -19.31 -5.91
CA TRP A 346 -22.86 -20.18 -5.52
C TRP A 346 -22.45 -21.61 -5.77
N TYR A 347 -22.46 -22.45 -4.76
CA TYR A 347 -21.96 -23.80 -4.89
C TYR A 347 -22.96 -24.85 -4.42
N ALA A 348 -22.86 -26.02 -5.04
CA ALA A 348 -23.58 -27.21 -4.63
C ALA A 348 -22.62 -28.40 -4.52
N GLN A 349 -22.76 -29.18 -3.48
CA GLN A 349 -22.06 -30.42 -3.24
C GLN A 349 -23.05 -31.56 -3.15
N VAL A 350 -22.97 -32.51 -4.08
CA VAL A 350 -23.89 -33.64 -4.19
C VAL A 350 -23.12 -34.93 -3.96
N LYS A 351 -23.55 -35.71 -2.98
CA LYS A 351 -23.00 -37.06 -2.72
C LYS A 351 -23.96 -38.07 -3.32
N PHE A 352 -23.47 -38.93 -4.18
CA PHE A 352 -24.28 -39.99 -4.77
C PHE A 352 -23.52 -41.31 -4.88
N LEU A 353 -24.25 -42.41 -4.94
CA LEU A 353 -23.69 -43.76 -5.03
C LEU A 353 -22.58 -44.06 -4.02
N LYS A 354 -22.68 -43.57 -2.78
CA LYS A 354 -21.79 -43.75 -1.64
C LYS A 354 -20.33 -43.26 -1.81
N TYR A 355 -19.78 -43.32 -3.01
CA TYR A 355 -18.36 -43.02 -3.30
C TYR A 355 -18.16 -41.76 -4.17
N PHE A 356 -19.20 -41.21 -4.74
CA PHE A 356 -19.09 -40.07 -5.64
C PHE A 356 -19.50 -38.76 -4.96
N ASN A 357 -18.65 -37.75 -5.11
CA ASN A 357 -18.97 -36.38 -4.71
C ASN A 357 -18.86 -35.51 -5.96
N TRP A 358 -19.95 -34.86 -6.32
CA TRP A 358 -19.98 -33.86 -7.36
C TRP A 358 -20.05 -32.47 -6.72
N ASN A 359 -19.07 -31.61 -7.04
CA ASN A 359 -19.03 -30.23 -6.61
C ASN A 359 -19.20 -29.37 -7.86
N THR A 360 -20.06 -28.37 -7.77
CA THR A 360 -20.25 -27.37 -8.81
C THR A 360 -20.27 -25.99 -8.17
N ASP A 361 -19.61 -25.06 -8.83
CA ASP A 361 -19.54 -23.66 -8.43
C ASP A 361 -19.96 -22.80 -9.63
N LEU A 362 -20.79 -21.80 -9.37
CA LEU A 362 -21.18 -20.76 -10.31
C LEU A 362 -20.75 -19.43 -9.73
N TYR A 363 -19.86 -18.73 -10.39
CA TYR A 363 -19.35 -17.46 -9.89
C TYR A 363 -19.59 -16.33 -10.86
N TYR A 364 -19.70 -15.13 -10.28
CA TYR A 364 -19.82 -13.85 -10.98
C TYR A 364 -18.87 -12.84 -10.34
N LYS A 365 -18.17 -12.09 -11.15
CA LYS A 365 -17.26 -11.01 -10.74
C LYS A 365 -17.58 -9.75 -11.54
N ASP A 366 -17.81 -8.64 -10.85
CA ASP A 366 -17.88 -7.29 -11.41
C ASP A 366 -16.76 -6.45 -10.79
N TYR A 367 -15.92 -5.87 -11.62
CA TYR A 367 -14.85 -4.98 -11.22
C TYR A 367 -14.98 -3.66 -11.96
N ARG A 368 -14.89 -2.56 -11.21
CA ARG A 368 -14.92 -1.19 -11.73
C ARG A 368 -13.77 -0.42 -11.15
N GLN A 369 -13.07 0.31 -12.02
CA GLN A 369 -12.05 1.28 -11.65
C GLN A 369 -12.44 2.64 -12.21
N GLU A 370 -12.39 3.65 -11.36
CA GLU A 370 -12.52 5.05 -11.70
C GLU A 370 -11.24 5.76 -11.27
N GLU A 371 -10.59 6.43 -12.19
CA GLU A 371 -9.38 7.21 -11.94
C GLU A 371 -9.60 8.63 -12.41
N GLN A 372 -9.29 9.58 -11.56
CA GLN A 372 -9.27 11.00 -11.89
C GLN A 372 -7.92 11.59 -11.51
N SER A 373 -7.33 12.37 -12.40
CA SER A 373 -6.13 13.16 -12.15
C SER A 373 -6.35 14.58 -12.67
N VAL A 374 -5.93 15.54 -11.87
CA VAL A 374 -5.97 16.96 -12.22
C VAL A 374 -4.55 17.50 -12.10
N ASN A 375 -4.04 18.07 -13.18
CA ASN A 375 -2.76 18.78 -13.16
C ASN A 375 -3.00 20.26 -12.88
N THR A 376 -2.28 20.76 -11.89
CA THR A 376 -2.27 22.16 -11.48
C THR A 376 -0.90 22.75 -11.75
N GLY A 377 -0.82 23.80 -12.55
CA GLY A 377 0.43 24.51 -12.80
C GLY A 377 0.82 25.36 -11.58
N ILE A 378 1.51 24.74 -10.63
CA ILE A 378 1.95 25.42 -9.40
C ILE A 378 3.14 26.31 -9.70
N GLY A 379 3.04 27.59 -9.34
CA GLY A 379 4.14 28.56 -9.43
C GLY A 379 5.23 28.28 -8.40
N LYS A 380 6.46 28.69 -8.72
CA LYS A 380 7.62 28.67 -7.81
C LYS A 380 8.07 30.10 -7.57
N TYR A 381 8.36 30.45 -6.32
CA TYR A 381 8.64 31.80 -5.90
C TYR A 381 10.02 31.93 -5.26
N ASP A 382 10.74 33.00 -5.62
CA ASP A 382 12.01 33.37 -5.02
C ASP A 382 11.77 34.42 -3.94
N PHE A 383 11.91 34.02 -2.68
CA PHE A 383 11.72 34.90 -1.53
C PHE A 383 12.89 35.85 -1.25
N GLN A 384 14.06 35.66 -1.91
CA GLN A 384 15.16 36.61 -1.82
C GLN A 384 14.96 37.82 -2.76
N ASN A 385 14.45 37.59 -3.97
CA ASN A 385 14.31 38.59 -5.01
C ASN A 385 12.88 39.09 -5.20
N ASP A 386 11.92 38.61 -4.42
CA ASP A 386 10.49 38.96 -4.48
C ASP A 386 9.88 38.80 -5.88
N THR A 387 10.12 37.62 -6.50
CA THR A 387 9.68 37.39 -7.88
C THR A 387 9.31 35.90 -8.11
N TYR A 388 8.50 35.64 -9.12
CA TYR A 388 8.26 34.30 -9.57
C TYR A 388 9.44 33.74 -10.33
N VAL A 389 9.91 32.56 -9.93
CA VAL A 389 10.83 31.71 -10.71
C VAL A 389 10.09 31.10 -11.88
N ILE A 390 8.92 30.53 -11.59
CA ILE A 390 7.96 30.00 -12.54
C ILE A 390 6.59 30.52 -12.11
N ALA A 391 5.94 31.30 -12.96
CA ALA A 391 4.58 31.75 -12.70
C ALA A 391 3.61 30.54 -12.64
N PRO A 392 2.55 30.61 -11.84
CA PRO A 392 1.48 29.63 -11.91
C PRO A 392 0.94 29.55 -13.33
N ALA A 393 0.58 28.35 -13.79
CA ALA A 393 -0.06 28.19 -15.08
C ALA A 393 -1.41 28.92 -15.10
N ASP A 394 -1.80 29.41 -16.28
CA ASP A 394 -3.13 29.93 -16.48
C ASP A 394 -4.17 28.84 -16.20
N PRO A 395 -5.25 29.13 -15.43
CA PRO A 395 -6.31 28.14 -15.21
C PRO A 395 -6.90 27.53 -16.49
N SER A 396 -6.81 28.21 -17.61
CA SER A 396 -7.22 27.66 -18.92
C SER A 396 -6.28 26.58 -19.49
N GLU A 397 -5.04 26.49 -18.97
CA GLU A 397 -4.04 25.48 -19.36
C GLU A 397 -4.09 24.24 -18.45
N LEU A 398 -4.93 24.25 -17.42
CA LEU A 398 -5.12 23.13 -16.54
C LEU A 398 -5.92 22.03 -17.25
N TYR A 399 -5.47 20.81 -17.15
CA TYR A 399 -6.20 19.69 -17.71
C TYR A 399 -6.50 18.62 -16.66
N SER A 400 -7.63 17.98 -16.81
CA SER A 400 -8.04 16.84 -15.99
C SER A 400 -8.14 15.61 -16.89
N TYR A 401 -7.78 14.48 -16.30
CA TYR A 401 -7.93 13.17 -16.92
C TYR A 401 -8.93 12.35 -16.10
N MET A 402 -9.84 11.66 -16.79
CA MET A 402 -10.75 10.71 -16.15
C MET A 402 -10.72 9.40 -16.94
N TYR A 403 -10.53 8.30 -16.23
CA TYR A 403 -10.52 6.96 -16.79
C TYR A 403 -11.52 6.08 -16.04
N ASN A 404 -12.32 5.33 -16.80
CA ASN A 404 -13.28 4.38 -16.25
C ASN A 404 -13.06 3.02 -16.92
N LYS A 405 -12.88 1.97 -16.11
CA LYS A 405 -12.75 0.59 -16.56
C LYS A 405 -13.78 -0.28 -15.87
N ARG A 406 -14.43 -1.16 -16.61
CA ARG A 406 -15.33 -2.17 -16.07
C ARG A 406 -15.02 -3.53 -16.68
N GLU A 407 -14.91 -4.55 -15.84
CA GLU A 407 -14.70 -5.94 -16.23
C GLU A 407 -15.74 -6.81 -15.54
N ASN A 408 -16.43 -7.65 -16.33
CA ASN A 408 -17.41 -8.63 -15.84
C ASN A 408 -16.97 -10.03 -16.29
N PHE A 409 -17.03 -11.00 -15.37
CA PHE A 409 -16.68 -12.41 -15.62
C PHE A 409 -17.72 -13.34 -15.03
#